data_35f3b1971c415fb4b88a7464a5150831
#
_entry.id   35f3b1971c415fb4b88a7464a5150831
#
_cell.length_a   1.000
_cell.length_b   1.000
_cell.length_c   1.000
_cell.angle_alpha   90.00
_cell.angle_beta   90.00
_cell.angle_gamma   90.00
#
_symmetry.space_group_name_H-M   'P 1'
#
loop_
_entity.id
_entity.type
_entity.pdbx_description
1 polymer ?
#
loop_
_entity_poly.entity_id
_entity_poly.type
_entity_poly.pdbx_seq_one_letter_code
_entity_poly.pdbx_strand_id
1 'polypeptide(L)'
;QRQMCIRDRQWKDYHVSVARGGVGMTTLAYAAVCRSGLSFNKQLWLRPEIVPGLREITDAVHREGAAAAIQIGHCGNMTHYSTAGQIPIGASSGFNLYAYTPVRGMRRSEIAEVARAFGRAVRTARDAGFDSVEVHAGHGYLISQFLSPYTNRRRDEYGGSLENRMRFMRMCLEEAVGAARSCGMAVTVKHNMYDGFRGGIEIPESLEIAREIERFGVDGIVLSGGFVSKAPMAVMRGLIPIYTMSYYSPWWLRYFIRWCGPWMIRQYPFEECYFLEDAKKFRAALK
;
A
#
# COMPACT_ATOMS: atom_id res chain seq x y z
N GLN A 1 12.97 -23.35 -1.43
CA GLN A 1 13.02 -23.40 0.06
C GLN A 1 14.23 -22.65 0.65
N ARG A 2 15.48 -22.88 0.20
CA ARG A 2 16.69 -22.19 0.74
C ARG A 2 16.67 -20.65 0.61
N GLN A 3 16.06 -20.09 -0.44
CA GLN A 3 15.99 -18.63 -0.62
C GLN A 3 14.94 -17.96 0.30
N MET A 4 13.88 -18.66 0.68
CA MET A 4 12.96 -18.20 1.71
C MET A 4 13.65 -18.06 3.07
N CYS A 5 14.40 -19.08 3.50
CA CYS A 5 15.11 -19.07 4.78
C CYS A 5 16.09 -17.90 4.98
N ILE A 6 16.80 -17.46 3.93
CA ILE A 6 17.76 -16.33 4.03
C ILE A 6 16.99 -15.01 4.19
N ARG A 7 15.89 -14.83 3.47
CA ARG A 7 15.07 -13.63 3.49
C ARG A 7 14.29 -13.49 4.80
N ASP A 8 13.74 -14.60 5.28
CA ASP A 8 13.02 -14.65 6.56
C ASP A 8 13.96 -14.29 7.71
N ARG A 9 15.22 -14.75 7.66
CA ARG A 9 16.26 -14.39 8.64
C ARG A 9 16.58 -12.87 8.59
N GLN A 10 16.79 -12.30 7.40
CA GLN A 10 17.06 -10.87 7.26
C GLN A 10 15.91 -9.99 7.76
N TRP A 11 14.67 -10.37 7.47
CA TRP A 11 13.50 -9.66 7.99
C TRP A 11 13.40 -9.79 9.51
N LYS A 12 13.58 -11.00 10.04
CA LYS A 12 13.61 -11.20 11.47
C LYS A 12 14.67 -10.33 12.14
N ASP A 13 15.91 -10.39 11.67
CA ASP A 13 17.03 -9.64 12.23
C ASP A 13 16.76 -8.12 12.19
N TYR A 14 16.20 -7.61 11.09
CA TYR A 14 15.81 -6.21 10.95
C TYR A 14 14.76 -5.81 11.99
N HIS A 15 13.63 -6.50 12.04
CA HIS A 15 12.53 -6.15 12.94
C HIS A 15 12.89 -6.34 14.42
N VAL A 16 13.69 -7.36 14.74
CA VAL A 16 14.26 -7.56 16.07
C VAL A 16 15.19 -6.42 16.46
N SER A 17 16.06 -5.95 15.56
CA SER A 17 16.96 -4.83 15.83
C SER A 17 16.20 -3.54 16.10
N VAL A 18 15.12 -3.30 15.35
CA VAL A 18 14.22 -2.15 15.54
C VAL A 18 13.50 -2.25 16.89
N ALA A 19 12.98 -3.44 17.25
CA ALA A 19 12.34 -3.69 18.54
C ALA A 19 13.30 -3.46 19.72
N ARG A 20 14.54 -3.97 19.65
CA ARG A 20 15.61 -3.71 20.63
C ARG A 20 15.94 -2.24 20.79
N GLY A 21 15.75 -1.44 19.73
CA GLY A 21 15.89 0.01 19.78
C GLY A 21 14.81 0.73 20.58
N GLY A 22 13.82 0.02 21.14
CA GLY A 22 12.80 0.55 22.03
C GLY A 22 11.54 1.05 21.36
N VAL A 23 11.25 0.67 20.09
CA VAL A 23 9.97 1.01 19.48
C VAL A 23 8.83 0.19 20.10
N GLY A 24 7.65 0.80 20.25
CA GLY A 24 6.47 0.10 20.75
C GLY A 24 5.87 -0.87 19.73
N MET A 25 6.05 -0.63 18.44
CA MET A 25 5.54 -1.48 17.36
C MET A 25 6.41 -1.37 16.10
N THR A 26 6.62 -2.48 15.41
CA THR A 26 7.27 -2.51 14.11
C THR A 26 6.34 -3.11 13.05
N THR A 27 6.33 -2.55 11.81
CA THR A 27 5.43 -2.95 10.73
C THR A 27 6.17 -3.62 9.59
N LEU A 28 5.86 -4.90 9.33
CA LEU A 28 6.30 -5.60 8.14
C LEU A 28 5.51 -5.11 6.91
N ALA A 29 6.17 -4.55 5.90
CA ALA A 29 5.50 -3.94 4.74
C ALA A 29 6.06 -4.43 3.41
N TYR A 30 5.23 -4.58 2.40
CA TYR A 30 3.81 -4.93 2.54
C TYR A 30 3.58 -6.35 2.02
N ALA A 31 2.58 -7.01 2.55
CA ALA A 31 2.14 -8.33 2.10
C ALA A 31 0.93 -8.20 1.15
N ALA A 32 0.98 -8.87 0.00
CA ALA A 32 -0.16 -8.93 -0.91
C ALA A 32 -1.29 -9.77 -0.29
N VAL A 33 -2.54 -9.30 -0.43
CA VAL A 33 -3.73 -10.03 0.06
C VAL A 33 -4.11 -11.22 -0.82
N CYS A 34 -3.62 -11.24 -2.07
CA CYS A 34 -3.79 -12.33 -3.03
C CYS A 34 -2.67 -12.28 -4.08
N ARG A 35 -2.57 -13.32 -4.90
CA ARG A 35 -1.50 -13.45 -5.91
C ARG A 35 -1.48 -12.30 -6.92
N SER A 36 -2.65 -11.84 -7.38
CA SER A 36 -2.74 -10.71 -8.32
C SER A 36 -2.28 -9.37 -7.72
N GLY A 37 -2.19 -9.30 -6.39
CA GLY A 37 -1.73 -8.12 -5.65
C GLY A 37 -0.23 -7.99 -5.49
N LEU A 38 0.58 -8.92 -6.02
CA LEU A 38 2.03 -8.87 -5.98
C LEU A 38 2.58 -7.77 -6.89
N SER A 39 3.43 -6.89 -6.38
CA SER A 39 4.13 -5.87 -7.19
C SER A 39 5.46 -6.37 -7.77
N PHE A 40 6.06 -7.43 -7.19
CA PHE A 40 7.25 -8.10 -7.71
C PHE A 40 7.29 -9.59 -7.33
N ASN A 41 7.98 -10.41 -8.12
CA ASN A 41 7.95 -11.88 -8.05
C ASN A 41 8.28 -12.50 -6.69
N LYS A 42 9.04 -11.83 -5.86
CA LYS A 42 9.49 -12.34 -4.56
C LYS A 42 8.84 -11.63 -3.38
N GLN A 43 7.77 -10.92 -3.61
CA GLN A 43 7.03 -10.25 -2.55
C GLN A 43 6.27 -11.24 -1.68
N LEU A 44 6.09 -10.87 -0.43
CA LEU A 44 5.25 -11.60 0.51
C LEU A 44 3.80 -11.61 0.03
N TRP A 45 3.17 -12.76 0.07
CA TRP A 45 1.75 -12.95 -0.18
C TRP A 45 1.16 -13.77 0.96
N LEU A 46 0.17 -13.19 1.67
CA LEU A 46 -0.47 -13.83 2.82
C LEU A 46 -1.30 -15.06 2.38
N ARG A 47 -0.88 -16.20 2.88
CA ARG A 47 -1.50 -17.51 2.68
C ARG A 47 -1.08 -18.46 3.81
N PRO A 48 -1.85 -19.54 4.08
CA PRO A 48 -1.58 -20.44 5.22
C PRO A 48 -0.16 -21.00 5.28
N GLU A 49 0.47 -21.29 4.13
CA GLU A 49 1.78 -21.96 4.08
C GLU A 49 2.94 -21.11 4.62
N ILE A 50 2.77 -19.78 4.70
CA ILE A 50 3.83 -18.91 5.22
C ILE A 50 3.66 -18.55 6.70
N VAL A 51 2.56 -18.95 7.32
CA VAL A 51 2.25 -18.66 8.73
C VAL A 51 3.39 -19.10 9.66
N PRO A 52 3.96 -20.30 9.56
CA PRO A 52 5.05 -20.72 10.46
C PRO A 52 6.27 -19.79 10.42
N GLY A 53 6.70 -19.38 9.21
CA GLY A 53 7.84 -18.48 9.06
C GLY A 53 7.56 -17.06 9.57
N LEU A 54 6.34 -16.55 9.39
CA LEU A 54 5.95 -15.26 9.93
C LEU A 54 5.83 -15.29 11.45
N ARG A 55 5.37 -16.41 12.04
CA ARG A 55 5.30 -16.58 13.49
C ARG A 55 6.67 -16.53 14.13
N GLU A 56 7.71 -17.09 13.51
CA GLU A 56 9.08 -16.94 13.99
C GLU A 56 9.53 -15.48 14.10
N ILE A 57 9.02 -14.61 13.21
CA ILE A 57 9.32 -13.16 13.22
C ILE A 57 8.54 -12.48 14.35
N THR A 58 7.23 -12.69 14.43
CA THR A 58 6.38 -12.07 15.45
C THR A 58 6.80 -12.47 16.85
N ASP A 59 7.05 -13.77 17.09
CA ASP A 59 7.55 -14.27 18.37
C ASP A 59 8.91 -13.64 18.76
N ALA A 60 9.78 -13.41 17.76
CA ALA A 60 11.07 -12.76 18.01
C ALA A 60 10.93 -11.27 18.36
N VAL A 61 10.00 -10.57 17.71
CA VAL A 61 9.67 -9.16 18.02
C VAL A 61 9.05 -9.03 19.39
N HIS A 62 8.10 -9.92 19.74
CA HIS A 62 7.43 -9.92 21.03
C HIS A 62 8.41 -10.17 22.19
N ARG A 63 9.43 -11.04 22.01
CA ARG A 63 10.48 -11.25 23.03
C ARG A 63 11.28 -9.99 23.35
N GLU A 64 11.37 -9.05 22.43
CA GLU A 64 12.01 -7.74 22.64
C GLU A 64 11.02 -6.68 23.18
N GLY A 65 9.77 -7.07 23.50
CA GLY A 65 8.77 -6.19 24.12
C GLY A 65 8.00 -5.27 23.16
N ALA A 66 8.16 -5.42 21.84
CA ALA A 66 7.45 -4.64 20.83
C ALA A 66 6.26 -5.41 20.24
N ALA A 67 5.22 -4.71 19.83
CA ALA A 67 4.14 -5.26 19.01
C ALA A 67 4.58 -5.45 17.55
N ALA A 68 4.00 -6.45 16.89
CA ALA A 68 4.24 -6.75 15.49
C ALA A 68 3.01 -6.40 14.64
N ALA A 69 3.17 -5.52 13.67
CA ALA A 69 2.14 -5.17 12.68
C ALA A 69 2.54 -5.65 11.28
N ILE A 70 1.55 -5.85 10.42
CA ILE A 70 1.77 -6.15 9.01
C ILE A 70 0.92 -5.26 8.11
N GLN A 71 1.55 -4.62 7.12
CA GLN A 71 0.82 -3.88 6.11
C GLN A 71 0.31 -4.85 5.05
N ILE A 72 -0.99 -4.76 4.73
CA ILE A 72 -1.67 -5.59 3.73
C ILE A 72 -2.19 -4.72 2.59
N GLY A 73 -2.06 -5.22 1.36
CA GLY A 73 -2.45 -4.43 0.19
C GLY A 73 -2.55 -5.23 -1.09
N HIS A 74 -2.88 -4.52 -2.16
CA HIS A 74 -2.92 -5.02 -3.53
C HIS A 74 -2.34 -3.96 -4.46
N CYS A 75 -1.31 -4.31 -5.23
CA CYS A 75 -0.61 -3.34 -6.08
C CYS A 75 -1.46 -2.73 -7.21
N GLY A 76 -2.58 -3.37 -7.57
CA GLY A 76 -3.37 -2.93 -8.71
C GLY A 76 -2.57 -3.00 -10.02
N ASN A 77 -2.49 -1.87 -10.71
CA ASN A 77 -1.74 -1.75 -11.96
C ASN A 77 -0.21 -1.58 -11.78
N MET A 78 0.28 -1.56 -10.53
CA MET A 78 1.70 -1.36 -10.20
C MET A 78 2.50 -2.66 -10.23
N THR A 79 2.27 -3.50 -11.25
CA THR A 79 2.92 -4.79 -11.44
C THR A 79 3.04 -5.12 -12.92
N HIS A 80 3.86 -6.12 -13.24
CA HIS A 80 3.99 -6.66 -14.59
C HIS A 80 3.23 -7.99 -14.70
N TYR A 81 2.79 -8.37 -15.91
CA TYR A 81 2.01 -9.60 -16.14
C TYR A 81 2.75 -10.87 -15.68
N SER A 82 4.09 -10.89 -15.81
CA SER A 82 4.91 -12.03 -15.36
C SER A 82 4.89 -12.21 -13.84
N THR A 83 4.66 -11.15 -13.08
CA THR A 83 4.53 -11.18 -11.61
C THR A 83 3.12 -11.53 -11.19
N ALA A 84 2.14 -10.85 -11.76
CA ALA A 84 0.72 -11.08 -11.45
C ALA A 84 0.20 -12.43 -11.95
N GLY A 85 0.87 -13.06 -12.93
CA GLY A 85 0.43 -14.28 -13.60
C GLY A 85 -0.76 -14.05 -14.53
N GLN A 86 -1.15 -12.80 -14.75
CA GLN A 86 -2.24 -12.35 -15.63
C GLN A 86 -2.01 -10.89 -16.04
N ILE A 87 -2.84 -10.37 -16.95
CA ILE A 87 -2.85 -8.93 -17.21
C ILE A 87 -3.19 -8.20 -15.90
N PRO A 88 -2.34 -7.26 -15.44
CA PRO A 88 -2.60 -6.49 -14.24
C PRO A 88 -3.98 -5.85 -14.24
N ILE A 89 -4.61 -5.89 -13.08
CA ILE A 89 -5.95 -5.33 -12.87
C ILE A 89 -5.86 -4.00 -12.12
N GLY A 90 -6.78 -3.09 -12.41
CA GLY A 90 -6.86 -1.78 -11.77
C GLY A 90 -8.28 -1.24 -11.78
N ALA A 91 -8.48 -0.02 -11.29
CA ALA A 91 -9.78 0.61 -11.31
C ALA A 91 -10.33 0.74 -12.74
N SER A 92 -9.48 1.10 -13.71
CA SER A 92 -9.85 1.27 -15.12
C SER A 92 -8.81 0.64 -16.05
N SER A 93 -9.24 0.29 -17.27
CA SER A 93 -8.33 -0.19 -18.32
C SER A 93 -7.42 0.94 -18.82
N GLY A 94 -6.20 0.57 -19.25
CA GLY A 94 -5.23 1.49 -19.78
C GLY A 94 -3.85 0.87 -19.96
N PHE A 95 -2.82 1.70 -19.96
CA PHE A 95 -1.43 1.28 -19.99
C PHE A 95 -0.68 1.94 -18.83
N ASN A 96 0.07 1.14 -18.06
CA ASN A 96 0.90 1.65 -16.98
C ASN A 96 2.33 1.83 -17.49
N LEU A 97 2.74 3.09 -17.62
CA LEU A 97 4.10 3.45 -18.05
C LEU A 97 5.18 3.10 -17.03
N TYR A 98 4.83 2.99 -15.76
CA TYR A 98 5.77 2.62 -14.70
C TYR A 98 6.15 1.13 -14.79
N ALA A 99 5.17 0.26 -15.05
CA ALA A 99 5.37 -1.19 -15.14
C ALA A 99 5.45 -1.67 -16.61
N TYR A 100 5.38 -0.78 -17.59
CA TYR A 100 5.38 -1.07 -19.03
C TYR A 100 4.41 -2.18 -19.42
N THR A 101 3.19 -2.13 -18.92
CA THR A 101 2.20 -3.21 -19.11
C THR A 101 0.79 -2.67 -19.39
N PRO A 102 0.01 -3.35 -20.25
CA PRO A 102 -1.42 -3.09 -20.32
C PRO A 102 -2.09 -3.42 -18.99
N VAL A 103 -3.15 -2.70 -18.70
CA VAL A 103 -3.96 -2.85 -17.49
C VAL A 103 -5.40 -3.08 -17.89
N ARG A 104 -6.05 -4.01 -17.26
CA ARG A 104 -7.48 -4.25 -17.42
C ARG A 104 -8.26 -3.71 -16.22
N GLY A 105 -9.37 -3.01 -16.48
CA GLY A 105 -10.33 -2.64 -15.44
C GLY A 105 -10.94 -3.87 -14.79
N MET A 106 -11.05 -3.86 -13.47
CA MET A 106 -11.63 -4.96 -12.69
C MET A 106 -13.12 -5.15 -13.02
N ARG A 107 -13.53 -6.41 -13.10
CA ARG A 107 -14.96 -6.81 -13.14
C ARG A 107 -15.54 -6.71 -11.73
N ARG A 108 -16.86 -6.58 -11.62
CA ARG A 108 -17.56 -6.53 -10.31
C ARG A 108 -17.25 -7.73 -9.41
N SER A 109 -17.22 -8.93 -9.98
CA SER A 109 -16.86 -10.15 -9.24
C SER A 109 -15.45 -10.12 -8.69
N GLU A 110 -14.48 -9.56 -9.43
CA GLU A 110 -13.09 -9.41 -8.99
C GLU A 110 -12.95 -8.35 -7.90
N ILE A 111 -13.71 -7.25 -7.98
CA ILE A 111 -13.79 -6.22 -6.93
C ILE A 111 -14.22 -6.86 -5.61
N ALA A 112 -15.33 -7.62 -5.63
CA ALA A 112 -15.83 -8.33 -4.46
C ALA A 112 -14.84 -9.38 -3.94
N GLU A 113 -14.19 -10.14 -4.84
CA GLU A 113 -13.21 -11.16 -4.45
C GLU A 113 -11.96 -10.56 -3.80
N VAL A 114 -11.43 -9.47 -4.35
CA VAL A 114 -10.28 -8.78 -3.75
C VAL A 114 -10.66 -8.17 -2.41
N ALA A 115 -11.87 -7.60 -2.26
CA ALA A 115 -12.32 -7.11 -0.97
C ALA A 115 -12.33 -8.23 0.09
N ARG A 116 -12.94 -9.40 -0.22
CA ARG A 116 -12.90 -10.57 0.67
C ARG A 116 -11.48 -11.07 0.97
N ALA A 117 -10.52 -10.85 0.05
CA ALA A 117 -9.15 -11.24 0.29
C ALA A 117 -8.48 -10.42 1.41
N PHE A 118 -8.91 -9.17 1.65
CA PHE A 118 -8.43 -8.40 2.81
C PHE A 118 -8.85 -9.07 4.13
N GLY A 119 -10.09 -9.52 4.26
CA GLY A 119 -10.53 -10.24 5.46
C GLY A 119 -9.79 -11.57 5.67
N ARG A 120 -9.53 -12.34 4.58
CA ARG A 120 -8.70 -13.55 4.68
C ARG A 120 -7.26 -13.23 5.10
N ALA A 121 -6.69 -12.15 4.57
CA ALA A 121 -5.34 -11.71 4.91
C ALA A 121 -5.22 -11.34 6.40
N VAL A 122 -6.23 -10.67 6.97
CA VAL A 122 -6.28 -10.36 8.41
C VAL A 122 -6.27 -11.64 9.24
N ARG A 123 -7.10 -12.63 8.92
CA ARG A 123 -7.10 -13.92 9.64
C ARG A 123 -5.75 -14.63 9.55
N THR A 124 -5.14 -14.66 8.36
CA THR A 124 -3.80 -15.24 8.18
C THR A 124 -2.73 -14.48 8.98
N ALA A 125 -2.82 -13.14 9.06
CA ALA A 125 -1.93 -12.33 9.89
C ALA A 125 -2.10 -12.66 11.38
N ARG A 126 -3.34 -12.85 11.85
CA ARG A 126 -3.62 -13.27 13.23
C ARG A 126 -3.02 -14.64 13.52
N ASP A 127 -3.20 -15.61 12.63
CA ASP A 127 -2.62 -16.95 12.76
C ASP A 127 -1.08 -16.90 12.82
N ALA A 128 -0.47 -15.91 12.17
CA ALA A 128 0.96 -15.64 12.19
C ALA A 128 1.41 -14.84 13.43
N GLY A 129 0.53 -14.48 14.36
CA GLY A 129 0.88 -13.80 15.63
C GLY A 129 1.03 -12.28 15.53
N PHE A 130 0.56 -11.64 14.46
CA PHE A 130 0.54 -10.18 14.42
C PHE A 130 -0.53 -9.59 15.33
N ASP A 131 -0.23 -8.44 15.93
CA ASP A 131 -1.12 -7.68 16.82
C ASP A 131 -2.00 -6.70 16.04
N SER A 132 -1.52 -6.23 14.90
CA SER A 132 -2.19 -5.23 14.07
C SER A 132 -2.00 -5.48 12.59
N VAL A 133 -2.98 -5.02 11.80
CA VAL A 133 -2.86 -4.89 10.35
C VAL A 133 -2.96 -3.42 9.93
N GLU A 134 -2.14 -3.02 8.95
CA GLU A 134 -2.27 -1.73 8.29
C GLU A 134 -2.81 -1.95 6.87
N VAL A 135 -4.02 -1.47 6.59
CA VAL A 135 -4.61 -1.51 5.24
C VAL A 135 -3.97 -0.43 4.37
N HIS A 136 -3.37 -0.84 3.25
CA HIS A 136 -2.70 0.10 2.35
C HIS A 136 -3.69 0.73 1.37
N ALA A 137 -4.12 1.97 1.64
CA ALA A 137 -5.05 2.75 0.82
C ALA A 137 -4.41 3.96 0.14
N GLY A 138 -3.08 4.02 0.04
CA GLY A 138 -2.32 5.14 -0.52
C GLY A 138 -1.43 4.78 -1.69
N HIS A 139 -0.58 5.73 -2.08
CA HIS A 139 0.57 5.63 -2.99
C HIS A 139 0.27 5.13 -4.41
N GLY A 140 -0.99 5.13 -4.85
CA GLY A 140 -1.37 4.63 -6.17
C GLY A 140 -1.50 3.11 -6.26
N TYR A 141 -1.59 2.41 -5.12
CA TYR A 141 -1.99 1.00 -5.08
C TYR A 141 -3.50 0.85 -5.26
N LEU A 142 -4.03 -0.36 -5.29
CA LEU A 142 -5.37 -0.62 -5.81
C LEU A 142 -6.47 0.21 -5.16
N ILE A 143 -6.53 0.31 -3.83
CA ILE A 143 -7.53 1.14 -3.15
C ILE A 143 -7.37 2.60 -3.56
N SER A 144 -6.15 3.13 -3.54
CA SER A 144 -5.83 4.49 -4.02
C SER A 144 -6.21 4.69 -5.50
N GLN A 145 -6.05 3.66 -6.36
CA GLN A 145 -6.46 3.72 -7.77
C GLN A 145 -7.98 3.86 -7.93
N PHE A 146 -8.77 3.28 -7.03
CA PHE A 146 -10.22 3.48 -7.04
C PHE A 146 -10.62 4.85 -6.49
N LEU A 147 -9.93 5.34 -5.48
CA LEU A 147 -10.18 6.65 -4.86
C LEU A 147 -9.82 7.80 -5.80
N SER A 148 -8.67 7.73 -6.48
CA SER A 148 -8.16 8.81 -7.33
C SER A 148 -8.96 8.97 -8.63
N PRO A 149 -9.49 10.18 -8.93
CA PRO A 149 -10.21 10.42 -10.18
C PRO A 149 -9.31 10.30 -11.41
N TYR A 150 -8.00 10.41 -11.25
CA TYR A 150 -7.03 10.25 -12.32
C TYR A 150 -6.98 8.80 -12.85
N THR A 151 -6.99 7.81 -11.97
CA THR A 151 -6.92 6.39 -12.34
C THR A 151 -8.29 5.74 -12.45
N ASN A 152 -9.28 6.24 -11.72
CA ASN A 152 -10.64 5.73 -11.76
C ASN A 152 -11.49 6.53 -12.76
N ARG A 153 -11.56 6.02 -13.98
CA ARG A 153 -12.38 6.57 -15.08
C ARG A 153 -13.63 5.72 -15.36
N ARG A 154 -14.08 4.96 -14.35
CA ARG A 154 -15.28 4.13 -14.44
C ARG A 154 -16.54 5.00 -14.51
N ARG A 155 -17.56 4.43 -15.17
CA ARG A 155 -18.89 5.06 -15.31
C ARG A 155 -19.99 4.23 -14.64
N ASP A 156 -19.58 3.22 -13.86
CA ASP A 156 -20.48 2.40 -13.05
C ASP A 156 -20.48 2.86 -11.58
N GLU A 157 -21.10 2.09 -10.70
CA GLU A 157 -21.24 2.39 -9.27
C GLU A 157 -19.91 2.45 -8.50
N TYR A 158 -18.77 2.18 -9.13
CA TYR A 158 -17.44 2.27 -8.54
C TYR A 158 -16.64 3.48 -9.03
N GLY A 159 -17.25 4.37 -9.84
CA GLY A 159 -16.55 5.52 -10.42
C GLY A 159 -17.41 6.78 -10.52
N GLY A 160 -16.82 7.87 -11.02
CA GLY A 160 -17.47 9.19 -11.10
C GLY A 160 -17.43 9.94 -9.76
N SER A 161 -18.51 9.99 -9.02
CA SER A 161 -18.57 10.70 -7.73
C SER A 161 -17.62 10.14 -6.68
N LEU A 162 -17.21 10.95 -5.71
CA LEU A 162 -16.40 10.50 -4.58
C LEU A 162 -17.06 9.33 -3.84
N GLU A 163 -18.37 9.41 -3.63
CA GLU A 163 -19.17 8.36 -3.01
C GLU A 163 -18.96 6.99 -3.70
N ASN A 164 -19.03 6.95 -5.03
CA ASN A 164 -18.81 5.75 -5.81
C ASN A 164 -17.34 5.29 -5.77
N ARG A 165 -16.39 6.22 -5.83
CA ARG A 165 -14.96 5.91 -5.77
C ARG A 165 -14.55 5.34 -4.42
N MET A 166 -15.20 5.70 -3.34
CA MET A 166 -15.00 5.14 -2.00
C MET A 166 -15.59 3.73 -1.83
N ARG A 167 -16.50 3.28 -2.68
CA ARG A 167 -17.21 2.00 -2.53
C ARG A 167 -16.28 0.80 -2.38
N PHE A 168 -15.25 0.70 -3.22
CA PHE A 168 -14.28 -0.40 -3.12
C PHE A 168 -13.47 -0.35 -1.80
N MET A 169 -13.05 0.84 -1.37
CA MET A 169 -12.40 1.02 -0.07
C MET A 169 -13.29 0.55 1.07
N ARG A 170 -14.58 0.94 1.07
CA ARG A 170 -15.56 0.49 2.07
C ARG A 170 -15.65 -1.02 2.13
N MET A 171 -15.78 -1.69 1.00
CA MET A 171 -15.81 -3.15 0.94
C MET A 171 -14.55 -3.79 1.54
N CYS A 172 -13.38 -3.25 1.23
CA CYS A 172 -12.12 -3.75 1.80
C CYS A 172 -12.04 -3.53 3.32
N LEU A 173 -12.49 -2.37 3.81
CA LEU A 173 -12.49 -2.05 5.23
C LEU A 173 -13.53 -2.87 6.00
N GLU A 174 -14.73 -3.09 5.45
CA GLU A 174 -15.74 -3.95 6.05
C GLU A 174 -15.20 -5.35 6.31
N GLU A 175 -14.55 -5.96 5.31
CA GLU A 175 -13.94 -7.28 5.43
C GLU A 175 -12.74 -7.29 6.40
N ALA A 176 -11.85 -6.29 6.31
CA ALA A 176 -10.66 -6.24 7.15
C ALA A 176 -11.00 -5.96 8.63
N VAL A 177 -11.82 -4.93 8.90
CA VAL A 177 -12.21 -4.54 10.26
C VAL A 177 -13.11 -5.62 10.87
N GLY A 178 -14.05 -6.19 10.09
CA GLY A 178 -14.89 -7.29 10.56
C GLY A 178 -14.07 -8.51 10.99
N ALA A 179 -13.07 -8.90 10.19
CA ALA A 179 -12.16 -9.99 10.54
C ALA A 179 -11.29 -9.66 11.76
N ALA A 180 -10.74 -8.44 11.83
CA ALA A 180 -9.88 -8.03 12.93
C ALA A 180 -10.62 -7.99 14.27
N ARG A 181 -11.82 -7.43 14.31
CA ARG A 181 -12.68 -7.42 15.52
C ARG A 181 -12.99 -8.83 16.01
N SER A 182 -13.24 -9.77 15.10
CA SER A 182 -13.53 -11.16 15.49
C SER A 182 -12.36 -11.88 16.14
N CYS A 183 -11.13 -11.38 15.96
CA CYS A 183 -9.92 -12.01 16.50
C CYS A 183 -9.07 -11.07 17.38
N GLY A 184 -9.60 -9.91 17.77
CA GLY A 184 -8.95 -8.98 18.70
C GLY A 184 -7.68 -8.32 18.18
N MET A 185 -7.61 -8.04 16.85
CA MET A 185 -6.50 -7.32 16.23
C MET A 185 -6.83 -5.84 16.04
N ALA A 186 -5.84 -4.98 16.18
CA ALA A 186 -5.95 -3.58 15.79
C ALA A 186 -5.88 -3.40 14.27
N VAL A 187 -6.57 -2.38 13.76
CA VAL A 187 -6.56 -2.01 12.32
C VAL A 187 -6.15 -0.56 12.15
N THR A 188 -5.10 -0.32 11.40
CA THR A 188 -4.77 1.01 10.91
C THR A 188 -4.96 1.10 9.39
N VAL A 189 -5.11 2.30 8.88
CA VAL A 189 -5.22 2.55 7.42
C VAL A 189 -4.19 3.57 7.00
N LYS A 190 -3.30 3.18 6.07
CA LYS A 190 -2.41 4.15 5.42
C LYS A 190 -3.14 4.83 4.29
N HIS A 191 -3.31 6.15 4.41
CA HIS A 191 -4.08 6.97 3.49
C HIS A 191 -3.26 8.17 2.97
N ASN A 192 -3.45 8.53 1.70
CA ASN A 192 -2.84 9.73 1.13
C ASN A 192 -3.61 10.99 1.53
N MET A 193 -2.93 11.99 2.05
CA MET A 193 -3.48 13.33 2.21
C MET A 193 -3.70 14.02 0.85
N TYR A 194 -2.88 13.68 -0.15
CA TYR A 194 -2.98 14.13 -1.54
C TYR A 194 -2.16 13.23 -2.47
N ASP A 195 -2.48 13.22 -3.76
CA ASP A 195 -1.75 12.42 -4.74
C ASP A 195 -0.48 13.11 -5.26
N GLY A 196 -0.36 14.43 -5.13
CA GLY A 196 0.83 15.19 -5.48
C GLY A 196 0.94 15.59 -6.97
N PHE A 197 -0.14 15.48 -7.74
CA PHE A 197 -0.19 15.90 -9.14
C PHE A 197 -1.60 16.35 -9.55
N ARG A 198 -1.68 17.12 -10.62
CA ARG A 198 -2.95 17.67 -11.13
C ARG A 198 -3.92 16.55 -11.56
N GLY A 199 -5.14 16.62 -11.07
CA GLY A 199 -6.22 15.65 -11.36
C GLY A 199 -6.19 14.41 -10.49
N GLY A 200 -5.31 14.35 -9.49
CA GLY A 200 -5.35 13.39 -8.39
C GLY A 200 -6.23 13.88 -7.24
N ILE A 201 -6.20 13.14 -6.13
CA ILE A 201 -6.88 13.53 -4.89
C ILE A 201 -6.19 14.76 -4.29
N GLU A 202 -6.98 15.72 -3.86
CA GLU A 202 -6.58 16.92 -3.13
C GLU A 202 -7.03 16.83 -1.67
N ILE A 203 -6.46 17.67 -0.77
CA ILE A 203 -6.72 17.62 0.67
C ILE A 203 -8.22 17.68 1.04
N PRO A 204 -9.07 18.55 0.45
CA PRO A 204 -10.50 18.60 0.82
C PRO A 204 -11.20 17.25 0.61
N GLU A 205 -11.00 16.62 -0.54
CA GLU A 205 -11.58 15.31 -0.87
C GLU A 205 -10.99 14.20 0.00
N SER A 206 -9.69 14.28 0.28
CA SER A 206 -8.99 13.34 1.15
C SER A 206 -9.48 13.38 2.60
N LEU A 207 -9.86 14.54 3.10
CA LEU A 207 -10.48 14.69 4.43
C LEU A 207 -11.85 13.99 4.51
N GLU A 208 -12.64 14.01 3.43
CA GLU A 208 -13.90 13.27 3.39
C GLU A 208 -13.65 11.76 3.40
N ILE A 209 -12.63 11.30 2.65
CA ILE A 209 -12.21 9.89 2.67
C ILE A 209 -11.73 9.48 4.07
N ALA A 210 -10.94 10.32 4.74
CA ALA A 210 -10.43 10.03 6.08
C ALA A 210 -11.56 9.94 7.13
N ARG A 211 -12.57 10.81 7.06
CA ARG A 211 -13.77 10.70 7.90
C ARG A 211 -14.54 9.40 7.64
N GLU A 212 -14.59 8.96 6.39
CA GLU A 212 -15.21 7.68 6.06
C GLU A 212 -14.43 6.51 6.63
N ILE A 213 -13.10 6.53 6.55
CA ILE A 213 -12.22 5.53 7.18
C ILE A 213 -12.45 5.48 8.69
N GLU A 214 -12.53 6.63 9.35
CA GLU A 214 -12.81 6.73 10.79
C GLU A 214 -14.16 6.09 11.17
N ARG A 215 -15.22 6.25 10.34
CA ARG A 215 -16.54 5.64 10.59
C ARG A 215 -16.53 4.12 10.65
N PHE A 216 -15.58 3.46 10.01
CA PHE A 216 -15.38 2.02 10.14
C PHE A 216 -14.83 1.61 11.50
N GLY A 217 -14.43 2.57 12.35
CA GLY A 217 -13.88 2.33 13.68
C GLY A 217 -12.52 1.66 13.62
N VAL A 218 -11.66 2.13 12.73
CA VAL A 218 -10.25 1.77 12.72
C VAL A 218 -9.52 2.41 13.90
N ASP A 219 -8.45 1.78 14.37
CA ASP A 219 -7.70 2.23 15.55
C ASP A 219 -6.75 3.39 15.24
N GLY A 220 -6.48 3.65 13.95
CA GLY A 220 -5.66 4.78 13.54
C GLY A 220 -5.58 4.97 12.03
N ILE A 221 -5.22 6.21 11.62
CA ILE A 221 -4.95 6.56 10.23
C ILE A 221 -3.49 6.98 10.11
N VAL A 222 -2.72 6.30 9.27
CA VAL A 222 -1.34 6.63 8.95
C VAL A 222 -1.33 7.56 7.76
N LEU A 223 -1.11 8.84 8.01
CA LEU A 223 -1.12 9.88 6.98
C LEU A 223 0.14 9.80 6.11
N SER A 224 -0.06 9.85 4.80
CA SER A 224 1.00 9.84 3.80
C SER A 224 0.59 10.71 2.60
N GLY A 225 1.34 10.68 1.52
CA GLY A 225 1.02 11.41 0.30
C GLY A 225 1.78 10.90 -0.90
N GLY A 226 1.38 11.36 -2.09
CA GLY A 226 2.05 11.01 -3.32
C GLY A 226 1.55 9.73 -3.97
N PHE A 227 2.02 9.51 -5.20
CA PHE A 227 1.57 8.43 -6.07
C PHE A 227 2.80 7.87 -6.78
N VAL A 228 3.19 6.65 -6.48
CA VAL A 228 4.51 6.08 -6.86
C VAL A 228 4.78 6.17 -8.37
N SER A 229 3.79 5.95 -9.23
CA SER A 229 3.97 6.00 -10.68
C SER A 229 3.93 7.41 -11.28
N LYS A 230 3.56 8.45 -10.52
CA LYS A 230 3.36 9.83 -11.02
C LYS A 230 4.12 10.87 -10.21
N ALA A 231 4.09 10.78 -8.90
CA ALA A 231 4.69 11.74 -7.98
C ALA A 231 5.45 11.03 -6.85
N PRO A 232 6.44 10.16 -7.17
CA PRO A 232 7.17 9.41 -6.14
C PRO A 232 7.89 10.35 -5.17
N MET A 233 8.37 11.50 -5.65
CA MET A 233 9.10 12.47 -4.83
C MET A 233 8.19 13.29 -3.89
N ALA A 234 6.88 13.20 -4.00
CA ALA A 234 5.96 13.75 -3.01
C ALA A 234 6.03 12.97 -1.67
N VAL A 235 6.39 11.68 -1.73
CA VAL A 235 6.66 10.83 -0.56
C VAL A 235 8.13 10.84 -0.20
N MET A 236 9.00 10.72 -1.21
CA MET A 236 10.46 10.65 -1.03
C MET A 236 11.06 12.04 -1.29
N ARG A 237 11.33 12.78 -0.23
CA ARG A 237 11.98 14.11 -0.33
C ARG A 237 13.48 13.97 -0.59
N GLY A 238 14.09 15.00 -1.15
CA GLY A 238 15.53 15.07 -1.39
C GLY A 238 15.92 14.74 -2.83
N LEU A 239 17.14 14.22 -3.02
CA LEU A 239 17.69 13.95 -4.34
C LEU A 239 17.04 12.73 -5.00
N ILE A 240 16.72 12.83 -6.28
CA ILE A 240 16.19 11.73 -7.07
C ILE A 240 17.30 10.66 -7.23
N PRO A 241 17.05 9.40 -6.90
CA PRO A 241 18.03 8.32 -7.06
C PRO A 241 18.13 7.87 -8.53
N ILE A 242 18.48 8.78 -9.43
CA ILE A 242 18.51 8.59 -10.90
C ILE A 242 19.36 7.39 -11.31
N TYR A 243 20.52 7.20 -10.70
CA TYR A 243 21.40 6.07 -11.02
C TYR A 243 20.73 4.74 -10.68
N THR A 244 20.11 4.63 -9.50
CA THR A 244 19.39 3.44 -9.07
C THR A 244 18.18 3.18 -9.98
N MET A 245 17.39 4.21 -10.28
CA MET A 245 16.25 4.10 -11.21
C MET A 245 16.70 3.62 -12.59
N SER A 246 17.78 4.18 -13.13
CA SER A 246 18.32 3.77 -14.42
C SER A 246 18.85 2.33 -14.41
N TYR A 247 19.48 1.90 -13.32
CA TYR A 247 20.02 0.55 -13.18
C TYR A 247 18.94 -0.53 -13.28
N TYR A 248 17.78 -0.32 -12.62
CA TYR A 248 16.65 -1.24 -12.65
C TYR A 248 15.72 -1.09 -13.88
N SER A 249 15.99 -0.12 -14.75
CA SER A 249 15.22 0.10 -15.96
C SER A 249 15.73 -0.76 -17.13
N PRO A 250 14.89 -1.04 -18.15
CA PRO A 250 15.33 -1.70 -19.37
C PRO A 250 16.54 -1.00 -19.97
N TRP A 251 17.47 -1.76 -20.54
CA TRP A 251 18.77 -1.24 -21.02
C TRP A 251 18.65 -0.06 -21.99
N TRP A 252 17.64 -0.08 -22.88
CA TRP A 252 17.37 0.97 -23.86
C TRP A 252 16.86 2.28 -23.22
N LEU A 253 16.33 2.22 -21.98
CA LEU A 253 15.80 3.40 -21.28
C LEU A 253 16.81 4.03 -20.32
N ARG A 254 17.90 3.33 -19.98
CA ARG A 254 18.88 3.74 -18.96
C ARG A 254 19.50 5.12 -19.24
N TYR A 255 19.93 5.34 -20.46
CA TYR A 255 20.53 6.61 -20.86
C TYR A 255 19.49 7.74 -20.85
N PHE A 256 18.30 7.49 -21.37
CA PHE A 256 17.22 8.46 -21.32
C PHE A 256 16.88 8.88 -19.87
N ILE A 257 16.76 7.95 -18.94
CA ILE A 257 16.51 8.24 -17.53
C ILE A 257 17.65 9.06 -16.93
N ARG A 258 18.89 8.75 -17.23
CA ARG A 258 20.05 9.49 -16.70
C ARG A 258 20.10 10.94 -17.19
N TRP A 259 19.77 11.19 -18.47
CA TRP A 259 19.88 12.51 -19.07
C TRP A 259 18.61 13.34 -18.86
N CYS A 260 17.44 12.76 -19.05
CA CYS A 260 16.17 13.49 -19.00
C CYS A 260 15.47 13.40 -17.63
N GLY A 261 15.72 12.36 -16.85
CA GLY A 261 15.07 12.13 -15.55
C GLY A 261 15.14 13.30 -14.58
N PRO A 262 16.32 13.97 -14.39
CA PRO A 262 16.43 15.13 -13.52
C PRO A 262 15.48 16.28 -13.89
N TRP A 263 15.15 16.43 -15.18
CA TRP A 263 14.28 17.50 -15.69
C TRP A 263 12.80 17.10 -15.71
N MET A 264 12.53 15.80 -15.86
CA MET A 264 11.15 15.27 -16.00
C MET A 264 10.50 14.97 -14.66
N ILE A 265 11.28 14.62 -13.65
CA ILE A 265 10.75 14.25 -12.33
C ILE A 265 10.82 15.46 -11.42
N ARG A 266 9.66 15.94 -10.95
CA ARG A 266 9.61 17.04 -10.01
C ARG A 266 10.33 16.64 -8.71
N GLN A 267 11.35 17.42 -8.36
CA GLN A 267 12.08 17.27 -7.11
C GLN A 267 11.42 18.09 -6.01
N TYR A 268 11.54 17.61 -4.78
CA TYR A 268 11.14 18.34 -3.58
C TYR A 268 12.36 18.36 -2.65
N PRO A 269 12.80 19.54 -2.19
CA PRO A 269 13.90 19.62 -1.24
C PRO A 269 13.56 18.83 0.03
N PHE A 270 14.60 18.32 0.69
CA PHE A 270 14.41 17.71 2.00
C PHE A 270 13.99 18.80 2.98
N GLU A 271 12.94 18.49 3.75
CA GLU A 271 12.40 19.33 4.79
C GLU A 271 11.92 18.40 5.91
N GLU A 272 12.30 18.67 7.14
CA GLU A 272 11.84 17.88 8.27
C GLU A 272 10.32 18.09 8.48
N CYS A 273 9.62 17.03 8.84
CA CYS A 273 8.20 17.08 9.12
C CYS A 273 7.33 17.69 7.99
N TYR A 274 7.73 17.54 6.75
CA TYR A 274 7.08 18.16 5.58
C TYR A 274 5.58 17.87 5.43
N PHE A 275 5.04 16.89 6.13
CA PHE A 275 3.60 16.60 6.20
C PHE A 275 2.91 17.23 7.41
N LEU A 276 3.64 17.89 8.31
CA LEU A 276 3.10 18.34 9.60
C LEU A 276 1.89 19.26 9.44
N GLU A 277 1.99 20.28 8.58
CA GLU A 277 0.90 21.27 8.41
C GLU A 277 -0.36 20.62 7.79
N ASP A 278 -0.19 19.68 6.88
CA ASP A 278 -1.30 18.94 6.32
C ASP A 278 -1.87 17.94 7.36
N ALA A 279 -1.01 17.25 8.10
CA ALA A 279 -1.43 16.34 9.17
C ALA A 279 -2.26 17.05 10.27
N LYS A 280 -1.94 18.30 10.60
CA LYS A 280 -2.73 19.11 11.54
C LYS A 280 -4.18 19.31 11.06
N LYS A 281 -4.39 19.45 9.74
CA LYS A 281 -5.74 19.58 9.16
C LYS A 281 -6.55 18.30 9.36
N PHE A 282 -5.91 17.14 9.18
CA PHE A 282 -6.52 15.83 9.43
C PHE A 282 -6.81 15.64 10.92
N ARG A 283 -5.83 15.95 11.78
CA ARG A 283 -6.04 15.87 13.24
C ARG A 283 -7.19 16.75 13.73
N ALA A 284 -7.39 17.92 13.15
CA ALA A 284 -8.50 18.81 13.49
C ALA A 284 -9.85 18.34 12.93
N ALA A 285 -9.87 17.54 11.89
CA ALA A 285 -11.07 17.07 11.21
C ALA A 285 -11.57 15.70 11.68
N LEU A 286 -10.73 14.94 12.38
CA LEU A 286 -10.99 13.60 12.91
C LEU A 286 -11.08 13.64 14.43
N LYS A 287 -11.72 12.63 15.05
CA LYS A 287 -11.93 12.51 16.50
C LYS A 287 -10.74 11.91 17.24
#